data_bd7087af5f09261222b2f95fa2169e57
#
_entry.id   bd7087af5f09261222b2f95fa2169e57
#
_cell.length_a   1.000
_cell.length_b   1.000
_cell.length_c   1.000
_cell.angle_alpha   90.00
_cell.angle_beta   90.00
_cell.angle_gamma   90.00
#
_symmetry.space_group_name_H-M   'P 1'
#
loop_
_entity.id
_entity.type
_entity.pdbx_description
1 polymer ?
#
loop_
_entity_poly.entity_id
_entity_poly.type
_entity_poly.pdbx_seq_one_letter_code
_entity_poly.pdbx_strand_id
1 'polypeptide(L)'
;MGPASRLRAWGGGFECGMLLQNPAFFVREQVAVLRFADAYDLLHPASGQPLGLAQEKPRFKWLRLLVKKQILPTEIVILEADQQTVALRLEKGWSFLTSKLAIFDAQGRKLGTLRNKLFSLSGKILVEDADERPIGEFSGGVFSWTRQLKDPAGIVIGTMDKKWAGLGKELFTSADNYHLEVSPEFTAQPAKVAWLLAACLAYDVIFAES
;
A
#
# COMPACT_ATOMS: atom_id res chain seq x y z
N MET A 1 5.09 -20.85 -35.64
CA MET A 1 6.03 -19.81 -35.18
C MET A 1 5.22 -18.58 -34.81
N GLY A 2 4.85 -18.46 -33.55
CA GLY A 2 4.13 -17.30 -33.00
C GLY A 2 5.11 -16.28 -32.46
N PRO A 3 4.79 -14.96 -32.47
CA PRO A 3 5.69 -13.96 -32.00
C PRO A 3 5.75 -14.00 -30.47
N ALA A 4 6.92 -14.28 -29.93
CA ALA A 4 7.25 -14.13 -28.53
C ALA A 4 7.09 -12.64 -28.18
N SER A 5 6.10 -12.34 -27.33
CA SER A 5 5.92 -11.04 -26.71
C SER A 5 7.18 -10.73 -25.89
N ARG A 6 7.98 -9.78 -26.37
CA ARG A 6 9.12 -9.24 -25.64
C ARG A 6 8.61 -8.53 -24.39
N LEU A 7 8.63 -9.25 -23.29
CA LEU A 7 8.65 -8.61 -21.96
C LEU A 7 9.92 -7.76 -21.94
N ARG A 8 9.78 -6.45 -22.09
CA ARG A 8 10.86 -5.51 -21.80
C ARG A 8 11.17 -5.65 -20.32
N ALA A 9 12.30 -6.31 -20.04
CA ALA A 9 12.92 -6.24 -18.73
C ALA A 9 13.07 -4.76 -18.36
N TRP A 10 12.58 -4.35 -17.20
CA TRP A 10 12.80 -3.05 -16.61
C TRP A 10 14.30 -2.93 -16.30
N GLY A 11 15.06 -2.46 -17.30
CA GLY A 11 16.52 -2.28 -17.23
C GLY A 11 16.88 -0.93 -16.62
N GLY A 12 16.76 -0.82 -15.33
CA GLY A 12 17.38 0.20 -14.51
C GLY A 12 17.51 -0.43 -13.14
N GLY A 13 18.74 -0.62 -12.61
CA GLY A 13 19.01 -1.29 -11.36
C GLY A 13 18.13 -0.75 -10.23
N PHE A 14 17.04 -1.45 -9.96
CA PHE A 14 16.21 -1.23 -8.79
C PHE A 14 17.00 -1.84 -7.64
N GLU A 15 17.74 -1.01 -6.89
CA GLU A 15 18.28 -1.41 -5.60
C GLU A 15 17.08 -1.57 -4.67
N CYS A 16 16.53 -2.78 -4.66
CA CYS A 16 15.44 -3.15 -3.81
C CYS A 16 15.96 -3.38 -2.40
N GLY A 17 15.46 -2.60 -1.46
CA GLY A 17 15.67 -2.85 -0.04
C GLY A 17 15.14 -4.23 0.38
N MET A 18 15.56 -4.71 1.54
CA MET A 18 15.17 -6.03 2.05
C MET A 18 13.67 -6.16 2.29
N LEU A 19 13.00 -5.04 2.60
CA LEU A 19 11.54 -5.00 2.82
C LEU A 19 10.77 -5.57 1.62
N LEU A 20 11.07 -5.07 0.41
CA LEU A 20 10.33 -5.43 -0.81
C LEU A 20 10.68 -6.82 -1.37
N GLN A 21 11.58 -7.55 -0.74
CA GLN A 21 11.85 -8.96 -1.03
C GLN A 21 10.94 -9.92 -0.25
N ASN A 22 10.18 -9.41 0.73
CA ASN A 22 9.26 -10.23 1.51
C ASN A 22 7.95 -10.42 0.74
N PRO A 23 7.46 -11.67 0.60
CA PRO A 23 6.22 -11.96 -0.10
C PRO A 23 4.97 -11.69 0.73
N ALA A 24 5.10 -11.52 2.04
CA ALA A 24 3.96 -11.36 2.94
C ALA A 24 4.27 -10.41 4.11
N PHE A 25 3.23 -9.70 4.58
CA PHE A 25 3.32 -8.75 5.68
C PHE A 25 2.11 -8.86 6.60
N PHE A 26 2.36 -8.70 7.89
CA PHE A 26 1.34 -8.32 8.84
C PHE A 26 1.48 -6.82 9.11
N VAL A 27 0.54 -6.03 8.58
CA VAL A 27 0.48 -4.57 8.74
C VAL A 27 -0.38 -4.28 9.95
N ARG A 28 0.22 -3.71 10.99
CA ARG A 28 -0.43 -3.38 12.24
C ARG A 28 -0.45 -1.88 12.44
N GLU A 29 -1.64 -1.30 12.47
CA GLU A 29 -1.79 0.10 12.82
C GLU A 29 -1.40 0.34 14.28
N GLN A 30 -0.57 1.36 14.55
CA GLN A 30 -0.21 1.77 15.90
C GLN A 30 -1.31 2.64 16.51
N VAL A 31 -1.96 2.18 17.58
CA VAL A 31 -2.96 3.00 18.30
C VAL A 31 -2.26 4.04 19.14
N ALA A 32 -2.46 5.32 18.85
CA ALA A 32 -2.01 6.43 19.73
C ALA A 32 -3.20 7.27 20.18
N VAL A 33 -3.20 7.70 21.45
CA VAL A 33 -4.31 8.38 22.12
C VAL A 33 -4.57 9.81 21.57
N LEU A 34 -3.59 10.42 20.92
CA LEU A 34 -3.71 11.75 20.29
C LEU A 34 -3.01 11.70 18.93
N ARG A 35 -3.76 11.47 17.85
CA ARG A 35 -3.18 11.32 16.52
C ARG A 35 -3.43 12.49 15.60
N PHE A 36 -2.34 13.05 15.13
CA PHE A 36 -2.32 13.86 13.91
C PHE A 36 -1.69 13.13 12.72
N ALA A 37 -1.21 11.88 12.89
CA ALA A 37 -0.55 11.10 11.88
C ALA A 37 -0.67 9.60 12.19
N ASP A 38 -0.85 8.76 11.18
CA ASP A 38 -0.90 7.31 11.33
C ASP A 38 0.50 6.70 11.19
N ALA A 39 0.69 5.59 11.88
CA ALA A 39 1.88 4.76 11.77
C ALA A 39 1.50 3.28 11.77
N TYR A 40 2.25 2.47 11.00
CA TYR A 40 1.99 1.05 10.81
C TYR A 40 3.27 0.27 10.96
N ASP A 41 3.30 -0.69 11.88
CA ASP A 41 4.36 -1.69 11.92
C ASP A 41 4.18 -2.67 10.76
N LEU A 42 5.24 -2.92 10.02
CA LEU A 42 5.30 -3.95 8.99
C LEU A 42 6.05 -5.14 9.56
N LEU A 43 5.34 -6.23 9.83
CA LEU A 43 5.88 -7.39 10.53
C LEU A 43 5.85 -8.63 9.63
N HIS A 44 6.75 -9.56 9.88
CA HIS A 44 6.70 -10.88 9.25
C HIS A 44 5.52 -11.69 9.84
N PRO A 45 4.58 -12.20 9.02
CA PRO A 45 3.32 -12.74 9.52
C PRO A 45 3.46 -13.98 10.42
N ALA A 46 4.49 -14.81 10.20
CA ALA A 46 4.69 -16.03 10.99
C ALA A 46 5.54 -15.81 12.26
N SER A 47 6.56 -14.92 12.20
CA SER A 47 7.49 -14.73 13.33
C SER A 47 7.22 -13.47 14.15
N GLY A 48 6.44 -12.52 13.61
CA GLY A 48 6.24 -11.19 14.21
C GLY A 48 7.47 -10.30 14.20
N GLN A 49 8.54 -10.70 13.52
CA GLN A 49 9.76 -9.89 13.41
C GLN A 49 9.49 -8.60 12.63
N PRO A 50 10.04 -7.44 13.05
CA PRO A 50 9.93 -6.19 12.34
C PRO A 50 10.61 -6.29 10.96
N LEU A 51 9.86 -5.98 9.90
CA LEU A 51 10.35 -5.85 8.53
C LEU A 51 10.50 -4.38 8.13
N GLY A 52 9.72 -3.49 8.75
CA GLY A 52 9.73 -2.07 8.45
C GLY A 52 8.69 -1.30 9.23
N LEU A 53 8.59 -0.01 8.91
CA LEU A 53 7.67 0.93 9.52
C LEU A 53 7.12 1.88 8.47
N ALA A 54 5.79 2.06 8.39
CA ALA A 54 5.18 3.10 7.58
C ALA A 54 4.71 4.24 8.49
N GLN A 55 5.07 5.48 8.14
CA GLN A 55 4.72 6.67 8.89
C GLN A 55 4.07 7.71 7.99
N GLU A 56 2.89 8.16 8.37
CA GLU A 56 2.25 9.28 7.71
C GLU A 56 2.87 10.61 8.19
N LYS A 57 3.19 11.50 7.25
CA LYS A 57 3.69 12.86 7.48
C LYS A 57 2.69 13.88 6.94
N PRO A 58 1.66 14.25 7.69
CA PRO A 58 0.66 15.20 7.21
C PRO A 58 1.27 16.59 7.06
N ARG A 59 1.06 17.22 5.90
CA ARG A 59 1.58 18.58 5.63
C ARG A 59 0.84 19.66 6.40
N PHE A 60 -0.46 19.46 6.72
CA PHE A 60 -1.31 20.45 7.38
C PHE A 60 -2.04 19.84 8.57
N LYS A 61 -1.32 19.56 9.66
CA LYS A 61 -1.85 18.89 10.86
C LYS A 61 -3.08 19.59 11.46
N TRP A 62 -3.07 20.91 11.53
CA TRP A 62 -4.15 21.71 12.12
C TRP A 62 -5.43 21.72 11.27
N LEU A 63 -5.33 21.58 9.93
CA LEU A 63 -6.49 21.51 9.06
C LEU A 63 -7.29 20.20 9.24
N ARG A 64 -6.70 19.15 9.82
CA ARG A 64 -7.41 17.90 10.13
C ARG A 64 -8.54 18.07 11.15
N LEU A 65 -8.54 19.16 11.90
CA LEU A 65 -9.64 19.51 12.81
C LEU A 65 -10.85 20.10 12.08
N LEU A 66 -10.66 20.61 10.86
CA LEU A 66 -11.68 21.34 10.09
C LEU A 66 -12.06 20.65 8.78
N VAL A 67 -11.15 19.88 8.20
CA VAL A 67 -11.28 19.27 6.88
C VAL A 67 -11.02 17.77 6.97
N LYS A 68 -11.83 16.97 6.26
CA LYS A 68 -11.64 15.51 6.21
C LYS A 68 -10.24 15.16 5.72
N LYS A 69 -9.59 14.20 6.39
CA LYS A 69 -8.24 13.69 6.09
C LYS A 69 -8.10 13.25 4.62
N GLN A 70 -9.15 12.67 4.03
CA GLN A 70 -9.16 12.20 2.64
C GLN A 70 -8.89 13.33 1.63
N ILE A 71 -9.24 14.59 1.96
CA ILE A 71 -9.07 15.75 1.06
C ILE A 71 -7.65 16.32 1.18
N LEU A 72 -7.03 16.20 2.34
CA LEU A 72 -5.76 16.86 2.65
C LEU A 72 -4.57 16.14 1.98
N PRO A 73 -3.55 16.92 1.55
CA PRO A 73 -2.30 16.34 1.08
C PRO A 73 -1.56 15.67 2.23
N THR A 74 -0.99 14.50 1.93
CA THR A 74 -0.19 13.74 2.90
C THR A 74 0.94 13.00 2.21
N GLU A 75 1.94 12.64 2.98
CA GLU A 75 3.06 11.78 2.58
C GLU A 75 3.11 10.60 3.54
N ILE A 76 3.31 9.38 3.00
CA ILE A 76 3.63 8.20 3.80
C ILE A 76 5.04 7.78 3.44
N VAL A 77 5.92 7.72 4.43
CA VAL A 77 7.28 7.21 4.27
C VAL A 77 7.33 5.81 4.83
N ILE A 78 7.77 4.86 4.00
CA ILE A 78 7.95 3.46 4.37
C ILE A 78 9.44 3.23 4.56
N LEU A 79 9.81 2.81 5.75
CA LEU A 79 11.18 2.59 6.18
C LEU A 79 11.48 1.09 6.28
N GLU A 80 12.74 0.70 6.05
CA GLU A 80 13.27 -0.63 6.32
C GLU A 80 13.23 -0.96 7.83
N ALA A 81 13.63 -2.17 8.21
CA ALA A 81 13.66 -2.62 9.61
C ALA A 81 14.55 -1.76 10.52
N ASP A 82 15.57 -1.08 9.98
CA ASP A 82 16.43 -0.14 10.69
C ASP A 82 15.74 1.18 11.06
N GLN A 83 14.52 1.41 10.56
CA GLN A 83 13.71 2.62 10.74
C GLN A 83 14.41 3.92 10.29
N GLN A 84 15.41 3.84 9.44
CA GLN A 84 16.19 4.97 8.91
C GLN A 84 16.24 4.96 7.38
N THR A 85 16.45 3.78 6.80
CA THR A 85 16.54 3.63 5.34
C THR A 85 15.15 3.68 4.73
N VAL A 86 14.94 4.60 3.78
CA VAL A 86 13.68 4.71 3.04
C VAL A 86 13.58 3.57 2.04
N ALA A 87 12.50 2.79 2.10
CA ALA A 87 12.16 1.78 1.10
C ALA A 87 11.24 2.35 0.01
N LEU A 88 10.17 3.05 0.42
CA LEU A 88 9.21 3.67 -0.48
C LEU A 88 8.72 5.00 0.09
N ARG A 89 8.22 5.86 -0.81
CA ARG A 89 7.49 7.07 -0.46
C ARG A 89 6.19 7.15 -1.25
N LEU A 90 5.10 7.43 -0.55
CA LEU A 90 3.79 7.63 -1.15
C LEU A 90 3.40 9.10 -0.96
N GLU A 91 3.05 9.80 -2.03
CA GLU A 91 2.68 11.20 -1.99
C GLU A 91 1.27 11.42 -2.54
N LYS A 92 0.42 12.03 -1.74
CA LYS A 92 -0.94 12.43 -2.10
C LYS A 92 -1.06 13.95 -2.09
N GLY A 93 -1.57 14.53 -3.18
CA GLY A 93 -1.94 15.94 -3.26
C GLY A 93 -3.33 16.23 -2.66
N TRP A 94 -3.84 17.44 -2.89
CA TRP A 94 -5.23 17.78 -2.59
C TRP A 94 -6.18 16.91 -3.42
N SER A 95 -7.23 16.40 -2.79
CA SER A 95 -8.19 15.47 -3.40
C SER A 95 -9.61 15.96 -3.18
N PHE A 96 -10.30 16.42 -4.23
CA PHE A 96 -11.69 16.87 -4.13
C PHE A 96 -12.69 15.84 -4.67
N LEU A 97 -12.44 15.30 -5.86
CA LEU A 97 -13.30 14.29 -6.51
C LEU A 97 -12.56 12.96 -6.76
N THR A 98 -11.27 13.05 -6.98
CA THR A 98 -10.39 11.91 -7.24
C THR A 98 -9.16 12.02 -6.35
N SER A 99 -8.78 10.94 -5.71
CA SER A 99 -7.51 10.84 -5.01
C SER A 99 -6.48 10.21 -5.92
N LYS A 100 -5.32 10.87 -6.05
CA LYS A 100 -4.12 10.33 -6.69
C LYS A 100 -3.01 10.25 -5.67
N LEU A 101 -2.40 9.08 -5.55
CA LEU A 101 -1.27 8.83 -4.66
C LEU A 101 -0.14 8.26 -5.48
N ALA A 102 0.93 9.05 -5.65
CA ALA A 102 2.12 8.65 -6.40
C ALA A 102 3.03 7.80 -5.51
N ILE A 103 3.64 6.77 -6.10
CA ILE A 103 4.57 5.85 -5.44
C ILE A 103 5.97 6.12 -5.98
N PHE A 104 6.93 6.32 -5.07
CA PHE A 104 8.34 6.54 -5.38
C PHE A 104 9.20 5.51 -4.67
N ASP A 105 10.30 5.13 -5.29
CA ASP A 105 11.35 4.32 -4.66
C ASP A 105 12.26 5.16 -3.74
N ALA A 106 13.24 4.52 -3.13
CA ALA A 106 14.23 5.17 -2.25
C ALA A 106 15.05 6.25 -2.96
N GLN A 107 15.22 6.15 -4.28
CA GLN A 107 15.97 7.11 -5.11
C GLN A 107 15.06 8.24 -5.65
N GLY A 108 13.78 8.25 -5.28
CA GLY A 108 12.80 9.24 -5.75
C GLY A 108 12.31 9.00 -7.18
N ARG A 109 12.55 7.82 -7.78
CA ARG A 109 11.99 7.46 -9.09
C ARG A 109 10.54 7.06 -8.92
N LYS A 110 9.65 7.59 -9.76
CA LYS A 110 8.24 7.23 -9.74
C LYS A 110 8.06 5.78 -10.21
N LEU A 111 7.43 4.96 -9.38
CA LEU A 111 7.08 3.56 -9.68
C LEU A 111 5.67 3.43 -10.24
N GLY A 112 4.78 4.36 -9.92
CA GLY A 112 3.40 4.32 -10.36
C GLY A 112 2.50 5.29 -9.61
N THR A 113 1.20 5.13 -9.84
CA THR A 113 0.16 5.95 -9.21
C THR A 113 -1.04 5.08 -8.82
N LEU A 114 -1.56 5.29 -7.63
CA LEU A 114 -2.85 4.76 -7.19
C LEU A 114 -3.90 5.84 -7.40
N ARG A 115 -4.99 5.49 -8.08
CA ARG A 115 -6.09 6.42 -8.36
C ARG A 115 -7.41 5.88 -7.83
N ASN A 116 -8.14 6.72 -7.13
CA ASN A 116 -9.49 6.40 -6.65
C ASN A 116 -10.45 7.58 -6.85
N LYS A 117 -11.74 7.27 -7.04
CA LYS A 117 -12.82 8.24 -6.96
C LYS A 117 -13.31 8.31 -5.51
N LEU A 118 -13.14 9.46 -4.85
CA LEU A 118 -13.42 9.65 -3.42
C LEU A 118 -14.85 9.27 -2.98
N PHE A 119 -15.81 9.36 -3.89
CA PHE A 119 -17.22 9.04 -3.61
C PHE A 119 -17.66 7.69 -4.19
N SER A 120 -16.69 6.80 -4.53
CA SER A 120 -17.00 5.46 -5.00
C SER A 120 -17.24 4.51 -3.84
N LEU A 121 -18.47 4.03 -3.67
CA LEU A 121 -18.81 3.01 -2.68
C LEU A 121 -18.11 1.65 -2.94
N SER A 122 -17.54 1.46 -4.12
CA SER A 122 -16.88 0.18 -4.48
C SER A 122 -15.51 -0.01 -3.82
N GLY A 123 -14.89 1.06 -3.28
CA GLY A 123 -13.55 0.98 -2.70
C GLY A 123 -12.47 0.49 -3.66
N LYS A 124 -12.67 0.71 -4.97
CA LYS A 124 -11.71 0.32 -6.02
C LYS A 124 -10.58 1.32 -6.13
N ILE A 125 -9.34 0.82 -6.22
CA ILE A 125 -8.14 1.60 -6.49
C ILE A 125 -7.55 1.09 -7.80
N LEU A 126 -7.45 1.96 -8.80
CA LEU A 126 -6.74 1.69 -10.04
C LEU A 126 -5.24 1.89 -9.80
N VAL A 127 -4.44 0.92 -10.24
CA VAL A 127 -2.98 0.96 -10.17
C VAL A 127 -2.44 1.23 -11.56
N GLU A 128 -1.64 2.29 -11.69
CA GLU A 128 -1.01 2.73 -12.93
C GLU A 128 0.52 2.68 -12.77
N ASP A 129 1.25 2.43 -13.86
CA ASP A 129 2.71 2.52 -13.87
C ASP A 129 3.22 3.98 -13.87
N ALA A 130 4.53 4.17 -14.02
CA ALA A 130 5.15 5.51 -14.06
C ALA A 130 4.68 6.35 -15.25
N ASP A 131 4.26 5.70 -16.35
CA ASP A 131 3.75 6.31 -17.58
C ASP A 131 2.22 6.46 -17.57
N GLU A 132 1.56 6.29 -16.40
CA GLU A 132 0.11 6.33 -16.21
C GLU A 132 -0.68 5.27 -17.00
N ARG A 133 -0.04 4.13 -17.38
CA ARG A 133 -0.73 2.99 -17.99
C ARG A 133 -1.35 2.12 -16.91
N PRO A 134 -2.61 1.67 -17.07
CA PRO A 134 -3.24 0.77 -16.12
C PRO A 134 -2.49 -0.57 -16.05
N ILE A 135 -2.05 -0.95 -14.87
CA ILE A 135 -1.33 -2.20 -14.61
C ILE A 135 -2.05 -3.12 -13.64
N GLY A 136 -3.13 -2.63 -13.03
CA GLY A 136 -3.95 -3.43 -12.16
C GLY A 136 -5.07 -2.67 -11.47
N GLU A 137 -5.89 -3.43 -10.77
CA GLU A 137 -6.99 -2.93 -9.94
C GLU A 137 -6.92 -3.60 -8.57
N PHE A 138 -6.91 -2.80 -7.52
CA PHE A 138 -7.07 -3.28 -6.15
C PHE A 138 -8.52 -3.09 -5.74
N SER A 139 -9.23 -4.19 -5.52
CA SER A 139 -10.66 -4.19 -5.25
C SER A 139 -11.10 -5.38 -4.39
N GLY A 140 -12.30 -5.29 -3.83
CA GLY A 140 -12.97 -6.36 -3.08
C GLY A 140 -14.46 -6.13 -3.05
N GLY A 141 -15.24 -7.10 -2.58
CA GLY A 141 -16.68 -6.93 -2.37
C GLY A 141 -16.96 -5.82 -1.35
N VAL A 142 -18.12 -5.16 -1.46
CA VAL A 142 -18.52 -4.04 -0.58
C VAL A 142 -18.48 -4.41 0.91
N PHE A 143 -18.76 -5.68 1.23
CA PHE A 143 -18.72 -6.22 2.60
C PHE A 143 -17.58 -7.24 2.79
N SER A 144 -16.65 -7.32 1.83
CA SER A 144 -15.55 -8.29 1.89
C SER A 144 -14.44 -7.79 2.79
N TRP A 145 -13.96 -8.65 3.68
CA TRP A 145 -12.76 -8.42 4.47
C TRP A 145 -11.48 -8.67 3.65
N THR A 146 -11.62 -9.35 2.50
CA THR A 146 -10.52 -9.65 1.58
C THR A 146 -10.58 -8.75 0.37
N ARG A 147 -9.43 -8.17 0.00
CA ARG A 147 -9.22 -7.41 -1.24
C ARG A 147 -8.12 -8.02 -2.05
N GLN A 148 -8.19 -7.87 -3.36
CA GLN A 148 -7.23 -8.43 -4.29
C GLN A 148 -6.67 -7.33 -5.20
N LEU A 149 -5.35 -7.36 -5.41
CA LEU A 149 -4.71 -6.66 -6.50
C LEU A 149 -4.67 -7.61 -7.70
N LYS A 150 -5.33 -7.24 -8.79
CA LYS A 150 -5.36 -8.00 -10.04
C LYS A 150 -4.72 -7.22 -11.16
N ASP A 151 -4.07 -7.92 -12.07
CA ASP A 151 -3.59 -7.32 -13.31
C ASP A 151 -4.75 -7.11 -14.32
N PRO A 152 -4.51 -6.49 -15.50
CA PRO A 152 -5.54 -6.29 -16.51
C PRO A 152 -6.10 -7.58 -17.12
N ALA A 153 -5.39 -8.71 -17.00
CA ALA A 153 -5.87 -10.03 -17.42
C ALA A 153 -6.72 -10.74 -16.35
N GLY A 154 -6.85 -10.13 -15.16
CA GLY A 154 -7.58 -10.69 -14.03
C GLY A 154 -6.76 -11.63 -13.14
N ILE A 155 -5.46 -11.76 -13.39
CA ILE A 155 -4.56 -12.58 -12.57
C ILE A 155 -4.33 -11.89 -11.24
N VAL A 156 -4.46 -12.64 -10.13
CA VAL A 156 -4.27 -12.12 -8.78
C VAL A 156 -2.78 -11.94 -8.51
N ILE A 157 -2.35 -10.69 -8.34
CA ILE A 157 -0.97 -10.33 -7.95
C ILE A 157 -0.76 -10.56 -6.46
N GLY A 158 -1.78 -10.29 -5.65
CA GLY A 158 -1.73 -10.49 -4.21
C GLY A 158 -3.05 -10.14 -3.53
N THR A 159 -3.13 -10.43 -2.25
CA THR A 159 -4.33 -10.27 -1.42
C THR A 159 -4.04 -9.42 -0.18
N MET A 160 -5.08 -8.78 0.33
CA MET A 160 -5.12 -8.13 1.63
C MET A 160 -6.34 -8.63 2.40
N ASP A 161 -6.13 -9.17 3.60
CA ASP A 161 -7.18 -9.62 4.51
C ASP A 161 -7.20 -8.78 5.79
N LYS A 162 -8.35 -8.17 6.11
CA LYS A 162 -8.53 -7.37 7.33
C LYS A 162 -8.78 -8.23 8.58
N LYS A 163 -9.30 -9.45 8.44
CA LYS A 163 -9.58 -10.40 9.52
C LYS A 163 -8.63 -11.59 9.47
N TRP A 164 -7.37 -11.39 9.84
CA TRP A 164 -6.42 -12.49 9.91
C TRP A 164 -6.16 -12.91 11.37
N ALA A 165 -6.31 -14.19 11.66
CA ALA A 165 -6.23 -14.77 13.02
C ALA A 165 -4.84 -15.37 13.36
N GLY A 166 -3.79 -15.07 12.58
CA GLY A 166 -2.52 -15.80 12.62
C GLY A 166 -1.59 -15.51 13.81
N LEU A 167 -1.59 -14.29 14.37
CA LEU A 167 -0.68 -13.91 15.49
C LEU A 167 -1.34 -13.87 16.87
N GLY A 168 -2.40 -14.66 17.07
CA GLY A 168 -3.06 -14.81 18.38
C GLY A 168 -4.22 -13.85 18.60
N LYS A 169 -5.20 -14.33 19.35
CA LYS A 169 -6.46 -13.63 19.65
C LYS A 169 -6.28 -12.37 20.52
N GLU A 170 -5.11 -12.15 21.08
CA GLU A 170 -4.83 -11.06 22.03
C GLU A 170 -4.48 -9.72 21.37
N LEU A 171 -4.30 -9.69 20.03
CA LEU A 171 -3.97 -8.49 19.28
C LEU A 171 -5.18 -7.78 18.67
N PHE A 172 -6.40 -8.17 19.02
CA PHE A 172 -7.61 -7.44 18.62
C PHE A 172 -7.78 -6.17 19.47
N THR A 173 -6.95 -5.20 19.19
CA THR A 173 -7.18 -3.80 19.63
C THR A 173 -8.13 -3.13 18.62
N SER A 174 -8.60 -1.93 18.94
CA SER A 174 -9.40 -1.09 18.04
C SER A 174 -8.65 -0.64 16.76
N ALA A 175 -7.38 -1.02 16.61
CA ALA A 175 -6.54 -0.73 15.46
C ALA A 175 -6.82 -1.67 14.29
N ASP A 176 -6.76 -1.13 13.09
CA ASP A 176 -6.87 -1.91 11.87
C ASP A 176 -5.60 -2.73 11.63
N ASN A 177 -5.81 -4.03 11.42
CA ASN A 177 -4.75 -4.99 11.11
C ASN A 177 -5.01 -5.61 9.75
N TYR A 178 -3.96 -5.72 8.93
CA TYR A 178 -4.06 -6.29 7.59
C TYR A 178 -3.00 -7.38 7.40
N HIS A 179 -3.39 -8.50 6.80
CA HIS A 179 -2.46 -9.49 6.27
C HIS A 179 -2.35 -9.30 4.76
N LEU A 180 -1.13 -9.11 4.27
CA LEU A 180 -0.81 -9.01 2.85
C LEU A 180 -0.04 -10.23 2.42
N GLU A 181 -0.40 -10.78 1.25
CA GLU A 181 0.31 -11.88 0.64
C GLU A 181 0.40 -11.67 -0.87
N VAL A 182 1.61 -11.74 -1.41
CA VAL A 182 1.89 -11.69 -2.85
C VAL A 182 1.79 -13.10 -3.41
N SER A 183 1.10 -13.27 -4.54
CA SER A 183 0.98 -14.57 -5.20
C SER A 183 2.35 -15.14 -5.57
N PRO A 184 2.57 -16.46 -5.46
CA PRO A 184 3.89 -17.09 -5.60
C PRO A 184 4.65 -16.74 -6.89
N GLU A 185 3.93 -16.59 -8.00
CA GLU A 185 4.50 -16.20 -9.29
C GLU A 185 5.05 -14.78 -9.37
N PHE A 186 4.71 -13.92 -8.40
CA PHE A 186 5.12 -12.50 -8.36
C PHE A 186 6.08 -12.17 -7.22
N THR A 187 6.44 -13.13 -6.37
CA THR A 187 7.30 -12.90 -5.19
C THR A 187 8.70 -12.40 -5.56
N ALA A 188 9.20 -12.75 -6.73
CA ALA A 188 10.49 -12.27 -7.25
C ALA A 188 10.39 -10.89 -7.96
N GLN A 189 9.24 -10.21 -7.87
CA GLN A 189 8.99 -8.92 -8.52
C GLN A 189 8.74 -7.82 -7.48
N PRO A 190 9.78 -7.13 -6.99
CA PRO A 190 9.66 -6.14 -5.91
C PRO A 190 8.66 -5.01 -6.20
N ALA A 191 8.48 -4.65 -7.47
CA ALA A 191 7.49 -3.66 -7.88
C ALA A 191 6.04 -4.12 -7.55
N LYS A 192 5.75 -5.43 -7.67
CA LYS A 192 4.43 -5.99 -7.33
C LYS A 192 4.18 -5.93 -5.81
N VAL A 193 5.24 -6.22 -5.03
CA VAL A 193 5.21 -6.07 -3.56
C VAL A 193 4.96 -4.62 -3.19
N ALA A 194 5.68 -3.67 -3.81
CA ALA A 194 5.52 -2.24 -3.57
C ALA A 194 4.08 -1.76 -3.88
N TRP A 195 3.49 -2.20 -5.00
CA TRP A 195 2.12 -1.82 -5.37
C TRP A 195 1.08 -2.39 -4.41
N LEU A 196 1.22 -3.64 -3.97
CA LEU A 196 0.30 -4.24 -3.01
C LEU A 196 0.38 -3.53 -1.65
N LEU A 197 1.58 -3.29 -1.15
CA LEU A 197 1.81 -2.58 0.12
C LEU A 197 1.28 -1.14 0.04
N ALA A 198 1.59 -0.42 -1.04
CA ALA A 198 1.08 0.93 -1.27
C ALA A 198 -0.46 0.96 -1.37
N ALA A 199 -1.08 -0.03 -2.05
CA ALA A 199 -2.53 -0.11 -2.16
C ALA A 199 -3.22 -0.37 -0.81
N CYS A 200 -2.61 -1.20 0.06
CA CYS A 200 -3.10 -1.42 1.42
C CYS A 200 -3.09 -0.13 2.25
N LEU A 201 -1.94 0.56 2.32
CA LEU A 201 -1.81 1.81 3.08
C LEU A 201 -2.69 2.92 2.51
N ALA A 202 -2.82 3.00 1.18
CA ALA A 202 -3.72 3.95 0.54
C ALA A 202 -5.20 3.66 0.84
N TYR A 203 -5.57 2.38 0.91
CA TYR A 203 -6.92 1.98 1.25
C TYR A 203 -7.29 2.47 2.65
N ASP A 204 -6.42 2.29 3.62
CA ASP A 204 -6.62 2.74 4.98
C ASP A 204 -6.75 4.27 5.07
N VAL A 205 -5.79 5.00 4.51
CA VAL A 205 -5.78 6.48 4.51
C VAL A 205 -6.97 7.10 3.77
N ILE A 206 -7.51 6.40 2.76
CA ILE A 206 -8.59 6.94 1.91
C ILE A 206 -9.99 6.49 2.39
N PHE A 207 -10.12 5.25 2.92
CA PHE A 207 -11.43 4.63 3.14
C PHE A 207 -11.74 4.23 4.59
N ALA A 208 -10.76 3.89 5.42
CA ALA A 208 -11.04 3.26 6.72
C ALA A 208 -11.58 4.23 7.78
N GLU A 209 -11.51 5.53 7.55
CA GLU A 209 -12.00 6.57 8.46
C GLU A 209 -13.27 7.28 7.94
N SER A 210 -14.13 6.60 7.20
CA SER A 210 -15.41 7.15 6.71
C SER A 210 -16.60 6.70 7.55
#